data_d7d0c75a3043a19775a93b289ce577e4
#
_entry.id   d7d0c75a3043a19775a93b289ce577e4
#
_cell.length_a   1.000
_cell.length_b   1.000
_cell.length_c   1.000
_cell.angle_alpha   90.00
_cell.angle_beta   90.00
_cell.angle_gamma   90.00
#
_symmetry.space_group_name_H-M   'P 1'
#
loop_
_entity.id
_entity.type
_entity.pdbx_description
1 polymer ?
#
loop_
_entity_poly.entity_id
_entity_poly.type
_entity_poly.pdbx_seq_one_letter_code
_entity_poly.pdbx_strand_id
1 'polypeptide(L)'
;MPIITLPDGSQRQFENAVSVMDVAADIGPGLAKACIAGRVNGELVDACELIEQDSQLAIITAKDDEGLEIIRHSCAHLLGHAIKQLWPQTKMAIGPVIENGFYYDVDLDHSLTQEDLETLEKRMLELAKTDYDVIKKRVTWAQARETFVARGEDYKVAILDENISQDAHPALYHHQEYIDMCRGPHVPNMRFCHHFKLQKIAGAYWRGNSDNKMLQRIYGTAWADKKQLKAYLERLEEAAKRDHRKIGKQLDLYHMQEEAPGMAFWHNDGWTIFRELETFVRCKLKEYDYQEVKGPFMMDRVLWEKTGHWENYKENMFTTSSENREYCIKPMNCPGHVQIFKQGLRSYRDLPLRMAEFGSCHRNEPSGALHGLMRVRGFTQDDAHIFCTEEQILSEVNNCIKLIYDVYSTFGFEKIVVKLSTRPEKRIGEDALWDIAETDLAKALTDNNIEFEYQPGEGAFYGPKIEFTLYDCLDRAWQCGTVQLDFSLPGRLGASYVAENNERKVPVMLHRAVLGSLERFIGILTEEYAGFFPTWLAPQQVVVMNITDGQADYVQKLVKELQDAGIRAKADLRNEKIGFKIREHTLRRVPYMLVCGDKEVESGKVAVRTRRGKDLDRKSVV
;
A
#
# COMPACT_ATOMS: atom_id res chain seq x y z
N MET A 1 -25.33 -30.00 30.33
CA MET A 1 -25.43 -28.69 31.03
C MET A 1 -24.15 -27.91 30.76
N PRO A 2 -24.09 -27.15 29.67
CA PRO A 2 -22.89 -26.39 29.37
C PRO A 2 -22.70 -25.21 30.34
N ILE A 3 -21.45 -24.97 30.75
CA ILE A 3 -21.03 -23.79 31.49
C ILE A 3 -20.34 -22.85 30.53
N ILE A 4 -20.89 -21.66 30.32
CA ILE A 4 -20.37 -20.65 29.44
C ILE A 4 -19.55 -19.64 30.26
N THR A 5 -18.27 -19.55 29.98
CA THR A 5 -17.35 -18.56 30.60
C THR A 5 -17.22 -17.34 29.70
N LEU A 6 -17.57 -16.17 30.20
CA LEU A 6 -17.49 -14.89 29.48
C LEU A 6 -16.11 -14.26 29.63
N PRO A 7 -15.73 -13.23 28.81
CA PRO A 7 -14.41 -12.61 28.85
C PRO A 7 -14.05 -11.94 30.18
N ASP A 8 -15.02 -11.55 30.99
CA ASP A 8 -14.84 -10.99 32.34
C ASP A 8 -14.65 -12.08 33.42
N GLY A 9 -14.63 -13.36 33.03
CA GLY A 9 -14.49 -14.52 33.92
C GLY A 9 -15.80 -14.97 34.57
N SER A 10 -16.92 -14.29 34.35
CA SER A 10 -18.22 -14.71 34.84
C SER A 10 -18.70 -15.97 34.12
N GLN A 11 -19.43 -16.83 34.85
CA GLN A 11 -19.94 -18.10 34.34
C GLN A 11 -21.46 -18.13 34.32
N ARG A 12 -21.99 -18.73 33.26
CA ARG A 12 -23.44 -18.97 33.08
C ARG A 12 -23.67 -20.44 32.82
N GLN A 13 -24.57 -21.07 33.57
CA GLN A 13 -24.92 -22.49 33.43
C GLN A 13 -26.30 -22.61 32.78
N PHE A 14 -26.39 -23.47 31.77
CA PHE A 14 -27.65 -23.74 31.06
C PHE A 14 -28.03 -25.21 31.16
N GLU A 15 -29.32 -25.50 31.23
CA GLU A 15 -29.83 -26.88 31.37
C GLU A 15 -29.63 -27.71 30.09
N ASN A 16 -29.72 -27.05 28.92
CA ASN A 16 -29.60 -27.65 27.59
C ASN A 16 -28.53 -26.94 26.76
N ALA A 17 -28.25 -27.48 25.58
CA ALA A 17 -27.48 -26.77 24.56
C ALA A 17 -28.07 -25.36 24.33
N VAL A 18 -27.23 -24.36 24.22
CA VAL A 18 -27.64 -22.96 24.19
C VAL A 18 -26.98 -22.26 22.98
N SER A 19 -27.75 -21.43 22.28
CA SER A 19 -27.17 -20.65 21.20
C SER A 19 -26.40 -19.41 21.72
N VAL A 20 -25.49 -18.89 20.91
CA VAL A 20 -24.80 -17.61 21.19
C VAL A 20 -25.81 -16.49 21.44
N MET A 21 -26.91 -16.45 20.66
CA MET A 21 -27.98 -15.47 20.81
C MET A 21 -28.72 -15.62 22.15
N ASP A 22 -28.98 -16.86 22.59
CA ASP A 22 -29.66 -17.11 23.89
C ASP A 22 -28.78 -16.67 25.06
N VAL A 23 -27.46 -16.91 24.99
CA VAL A 23 -26.52 -16.40 25.99
C VAL A 23 -26.52 -14.89 26.02
N ALA A 24 -26.51 -14.24 24.84
CA ALA A 24 -26.60 -12.78 24.75
C ALA A 24 -27.90 -12.23 25.35
N ALA A 25 -29.01 -12.95 25.16
CA ALA A 25 -30.32 -12.59 25.73
C ALA A 25 -30.38 -12.77 27.26
N ASP A 26 -29.74 -13.83 27.78
CA ASP A 26 -29.61 -14.04 29.22
C ASP A 26 -28.75 -12.97 29.92
N ILE A 27 -27.72 -12.48 29.25
CA ILE A 27 -26.92 -11.36 29.76
C ILE A 27 -27.74 -10.07 29.78
N GLY A 28 -28.50 -9.80 28.70
CA GLY A 28 -29.41 -8.67 28.69
C GLY A 28 -29.95 -8.33 27.28
N PRO A 29 -31.14 -7.70 27.22
CA PRO A 29 -31.85 -7.44 25.96
C PRO A 29 -31.08 -6.47 25.02
N GLY A 30 -30.25 -5.58 25.60
CA GLY A 30 -29.40 -4.69 24.82
C GLY A 30 -28.30 -5.44 24.05
N LEU A 31 -27.67 -6.42 24.70
CA LEU A 31 -26.64 -7.24 24.08
C LEU A 31 -27.24 -8.20 23.04
N ALA A 32 -28.40 -8.83 23.35
CA ALA A 32 -29.11 -9.64 22.36
C ALA A 32 -29.44 -8.87 21.08
N LYS A 33 -29.89 -7.62 21.22
CA LYS A 33 -30.17 -6.74 20.06
C LYS A 33 -28.90 -6.39 19.26
N ALA A 34 -27.75 -6.30 19.93
CA ALA A 34 -26.48 -5.96 19.32
C ALA A 34 -25.68 -7.17 18.82
N CYS A 35 -26.05 -8.39 19.23
CA CYS A 35 -25.34 -9.61 18.88
C CYS A 35 -25.39 -9.89 17.39
N ILE A 36 -24.21 -10.06 16.79
CA ILE A 36 -24.04 -10.45 15.39
C ILE A 36 -23.56 -11.89 15.28
N ALA A 37 -22.62 -12.30 16.14
CA ALA A 37 -21.98 -13.60 16.14
C ALA A 37 -21.38 -13.90 17.51
N GLY A 38 -20.72 -15.03 17.67
CA GLY A 38 -19.92 -15.37 18.85
C GLY A 38 -18.53 -15.87 18.48
N ARG A 39 -17.61 -15.73 19.44
CA ARG A 39 -16.32 -16.40 19.41
C ARG A 39 -16.34 -17.49 20.47
N VAL A 40 -16.48 -18.74 20.05
CA VAL A 40 -16.55 -19.93 20.94
C VAL A 40 -15.19 -20.62 20.91
N ASN A 41 -14.49 -20.69 22.05
CA ASN A 41 -13.16 -21.29 22.18
C ASN A 41 -12.14 -20.79 21.13
N GLY A 42 -12.24 -19.52 20.75
CA GLY A 42 -11.37 -18.89 19.75
C GLY A 42 -11.89 -18.91 18.31
N GLU A 43 -12.92 -19.70 17.99
CA GLU A 43 -13.51 -19.78 16.65
C GLU A 43 -14.74 -18.87 16.50
N LEU A 44 -14.83 -18.14 15.38
CA LEU A 44 -15.99 -17.33 15.02
C LEU A 44 -17.14 -18.23 14.54
N VAL A 45 -18.32 -18.05 15.15
CA VAL A 45 -19.51 -18.81 14.83
C VAL A 45 -20.74 -17.92 14.70
N ASP A 46 -21.76 -18.38 13.97
CA ASP A 46 -23.03 -17.66 13.83
C ASP A 46 -23.76 -17.53 15.18
N ALA A 47 -24.55 -16.48 15.31
CA ALA A 47 -25.36 -16.26 16.54
C ALA A 47 -26.34 -17.41 16.86
N CYS A 48 -26.72 -18.20 15.87
CA CYS A 48 -27.58 -19.38 16.02
C CYS A 48 -26.83 -20.69 16.34
N GLU A 49 -25.48 -20.67 16.36
CA GLU A 49 -24.69 -21.88 16.63
C GLU A 49 -24.93 -22.36 18.08
N LEU A 50 -25.16 -23.68 18.23
CA LEU A 50 -25.42 -24.30 19.52
C LEU A 50 -24.13 -24.68 20.22
N ILE A 51 -24.02 -24.35 21.49
CA ILE A 51 -22.91 -24.69 22.36
C ILE A 51 -23.41 -25.82 23.29
N GLU A 52 -22.83 -27.00 23.09
CA GLU A 52 -23.27 -28.24 23.80
C GLU A 52 -22.37 -28.58 25.00
N GLN A 53 -21.16 -28.00 25.06
CA GLN A 53 -20.13 -28.30 26.06
C GLN A 53 -19.64 -27.03 26.74
N ASP A 54 -18.94 -27.18 27.86
CA ASP A 54 -18.30 -26.08 28.57
C ASP A 54 -17.36 -25.31 27.61
N SER A 55 -17.58 -24.00 27.49
CA SER A 55 -16.90 -23.20 26.48
C SER A 55 -16.67 -21.78 26.95
N GLN A 56 -15.59 -21.16 26.39
CA GLN A 56 -15.38 -19.73 26.46
C GLN A 56 -16.19 -19.07 25.34
N LEU A 57 -16.90 -18.00 25.65
CA LEU A 57 -17.71 -17.26 24.68
C LEU A 57 -17.50 -15.76 24.81
N ALA A 58 -17.12 -15.11 23.72
CA ALA A 58 -17.24 -13.67 23.54
C ALA A 58 -18.34 -13.35 22.53
N ILE A 59 -19.26 -12.45 22.90
CA ILE A 59 -20.31 -11.98 22.00
C ILE A 59 -19.73 -10.91 21.08
N ILE A 60 -19.90 -11.11 19.79
CA ILE A 60 -19.41 -10.18 18.74
C ILE A 60 -20.55 -9.24 18.33
N THR A 61 -20.25 -7.96 18.28
CA THR A 61 -21.17 -6.87 17.91
C THR A 61 -20.66 -6.06 16.74
N ALA A 62 -21.44 -5.12 16.21
CA ALA A 62 -21.02 -4.20 15.15
C ALA A 62 -19.88 -3.24 15.54
N LYS A 63 -19.47 -3.21 16.82
CA LYS A 63 -18.36 -2.38 17.31
C LYS A 63 -17.01 -3.09 17.21
N ASP A 64 -17.05 -4.39 17.08
CA ASP A 64 -15.87 -5.24 16.95
C ASP A 64 -15.46 -5.33 15.48
N ASP A 65 -14.17 -5.42 15.20
CA ASP A 65 -13.65 -5.50 13.84
C ASP A 65 -14.20 -6.72 13.08
N GLU A 66 -14.28 -7.88 13.75
CA GLU A 66 -14.89 -9.07 13.17
C GLU A 66 -16.38 -8.89 12.90
N GLY A 67 -17.08 -8.13 13.76
CA GLY A 67 -18.49 -7.79 13.53
C GLY A 67 -18.69 -6.98 12.26
N LEU A 68 -17.77 -6.07 11.98
CA LEU A 68 -17.78 -5.30 10.73
C LEU A 68 -17.48 -6.18 9.51
N GLU A 69 -16.56 -7.14 9.62
CA GLU A 69 -16.30 -8.11 8.55
C GLU A 69 -17.52 -8.97 8.24
N ILE A 70 -18.23 -9.43 9.29
CA ILE A 70 -19.48 -10.20 9.15
C ILE A 70 -20.56 -9.37 8.46
N ILE A 71 -20.69 -8.08 8.79
CA ILE A 71 -21.62 -7.17 8.10
C ILE A 71 -21.25 -7.05 6.61
N ARG A 72 -19.97 -6.88 6.27
CA ARG A 72 -19.49 -6.84 4.89
C ARG A 72 -19.81 -8.12 4.13
N HIS A 73 -19.55 -9.29 4.74
CA HIS A 73 -19.85 -10.58 4.16
C HIS A 73 -21.36 -10.75 3.91
N SER A 74 -22.19 -10.34 4.86
CA SER A 74 -23.64 -10.40 4.73
C SER A 74 -24.18 -9.40 3.68
N CYS A 75 -23.52 -8.25 3.51
CA CYS A 75 -23.83 -7.32 2.42
C CYS A 75 -23.47 -7.89 1.03
N ALA A 76 -22.47 -8.76 0.93
CA ALA A 76 -22.21 -9.48 -0.33
C ALA A 76 -23.37 -10.42 -0.67
N HIS A 77 -23.91 -11.15 0.31
CA HIS A 77 -25.11 -11.99 0.12
C HIS A 77 -26.37 -11.15 -0.19
N LEU A 78 -26.53 -9.99 0.46
CA LEU A 78 -27.61 -9.05 0.16
C LEU A 78 -27.52 -8.54 -1.29
N LEU A 79 -26.31 -8.27 -1.79
CA LEU A 79 -26.09 -7.95 -3.19
C LEU A 79 -26.51 -9.10 -4.11
N GLY A 80 -26.11 -10.34 -3.78
CA GLY A 80 -26.52 -11.53 -4.51
C GLY A 80 -28.04 -11.70 -4.55
N HIS A 81 -28.72 -11.48 -3.43
CA HIS A 81 -30.18 -11.51 -3.33
C HIS A 81 -30.83 -10.45 -4.25
N ALA A 82 -30.33 -9.20 -4.21
CA ALA A 82 -30.85 -8.13 -5.06
C ALA A 82 -30.64 -8.43 -6.56
N ILE A 83 -29.46 -8.97 -6.92
CA ILE A 83 -29.14 -9.36 -8.31
C ILE A 83 -30.13 -10.42 -8.80
N LYS A 84 -30.34 -11.47 -8.02
CA LYS A 84 -31.27 -12.57 -8.41
C LYS A 84 -32.70 -12.11 -8.54
N GLN A 85 -33.13 -11.10 -7.79
CA GLN A 85 -34.46 -10.52 -7.94
C GLN A 85 -34.60 -9.65 -9.18
N LEU A 86 -33.57 -8.88 -9.54
CA LEU A 86 -33.59 -8.03 -10.73
C LEU A 86 -33.30 -8.82 -12.02
N TRP A 87 -32.34 -9.74 -11.93
CA TRP A 87 -31.90 -10.56 -13.06
C TRP A 87 -31.82 -12.05 -12.66
N PRO A 88 -32.95 -12.77 -12.66
CA PRO A 88 -33.02 -14.15 -12.14
C PRO A 88 -32.08 -15.15 -12.83
N GLN A 89 -31.70 -14.89 -14.08
CA GLN A 89 -30.83 -15.77 -14.88
C GLN A 89 -29.34 -15.60 -14.57
N THR A 90 -28.95 -14.58 -13.79
CA THR A 90 -27.55 -14.35 -13.41
C THR A 90 -26.99 -15.56 -12.66
N LYS A 91 -25.79 -16.01 -13.02
CA LYS A 91 -25.08 -17.05 -12.28
C LYS A 91 -24.14 -16.42 -11.27
N MET A 92 -24.25 -16.89 -10.03
CA MET A 92 -23.51 -16.35 -8.91
C MET A 92 -22.22 -17.15 -8.68
N ALA A 93 -21.07 -16.46 -8.60
CA ALA A 93 -19.77 -17.11 -8.38
C ALA A 93 -19.34 -16.99 -6.91
N ILE A 94 -18.57 -15.98 -6.56
CA ILE A 94 -18.04 -15.77 -5.19
C ILE A 94 -18.21 -14.33 -4.73
N GLY A 95 -18.40 -14.15 -3.42
CA GLY A 95 -18.58 -12.86 -2.76
C GLY A 95 -17.76 -12.69 -1.49
N PRO A 96 -16.41 -12.62 -1.57
CA PRO A 96 -15.56 -12.47 -0.39
C PRO A 96 -15.54 -11.05 0.17
N VAL A 97 -15.13 -10.97 1.43
CA VAL A 97 -14.79 -9.72 2.11
C VAL A 97 -13.39 -9.26 1.67
N ILE A 98 -13.20 -7.97 1.59
CA ILE A 98 -11.93 -7.29 1.40
C ILE A 98 -11.75 -6.22 2.50
N GLU A 99 -10.55 -5.67 2.66
CA GLU A 99 -10.16 -4.79 3.77
C GLU A 99 -11.23 -3.74 4.16
N ASN A 100 -11.78 -2.98 3.21
CA ASN A 100 -12.78 -1.94 3.48
C ASN A 100 -14.12 -2.19 2.78
N GLY A 101 -14.44 -3.46 2.48
CA GLY A 101 -15.68 -3.75 1.77
C GLY A 101 -15.83 -5.21 1.39
N PHE A 102 -16.45 -5.43 0.27
CA PHE A 102 -16.72 -6.74 -0.31
C PHE A 102 -16.79 -6.63 -1.83
N TYR A 103 -16.76 -7.75 -2.51
CA TYR A 103 -17.18 -7.81 -3.91
C TYR A 103 -18.03 -9.06 -4.16
N TYR A 104 -18.70 -9.08 -5.30
CA TYR A 104 -19.33 -10.28 -5.82
C TYR A 104 -19.03 -10.44 -7.31
N ASP A 105 -18.59 -11.63 -7.70
CA ASP A 105 -18.37 -12.01 -9.08
C ASP A 105 -19.62 -12.69 -9.63
N VAL A 106 -20.09 -12.19 -10.76
CA VAL A 106 -21.35 -12.61 -11.38
C VAL A 106 -21.18 -12.79 -12.89
N ASP A 107 -21.94 -13.73 -13.43
CA ASP A 107 -22.06 -13.99 -14.85
C ASP A 107 -23.43 -13.55 -15.34
N LEU A 108 -23.46 -12.41 -16.05
CA LEU A 108 -24.65 -11.86 -16.68
C LEU A 108 -24.53 -11.91 -18.20
N ASP A 109 -25.66 -11.88 -18.87
CA ASP A 109 -25.80 -11.82 -20.33
C ASP A 109 -25.58 -10.43 -20.94
N HIS A 110 -25.50 -9.40 -20.11
CA HIS A 110 -25.21 -8.02 -20.48
C HIS A 110 -24.13 -7.39 -19.58
N SER A 111 -23.53 -6.30 -20.05
CA SER A 111 -22.57 -5.53 -19.26
C SER A 111 -23.29 -4.57 -18.34
N LEU A 112 -22.96 -4.62 -17.05
CA LEU A 112 -23.50 -3.71 -16.03
C LEU A 112 -22.99 -2.28 -16.26
N THR A 113 -23.86 -1.32 -16.02
CA THR A 113 -23.61 0.11 -16.10
C THR A 113 -23.65 0.77 -14.73
N GLN A 114 -23.33 2.07 -14.67
CA GLN A 114 -23.48 2.84 -13.43
C GLN A 114 -24.95 2.96 -12.97
N GLU A 115 -25.90 3.01 -13.91
CA GLU A 115 -27.33 3.05 -13.61
C GLU A 115 -27.82 1.73 -12.99
N ASP A 116 -27.23 0.61 -13.43
CA ASP A 116 -27.51 -0.70 -12.84
C ASP A 116 -27.01 -0.79 -11.39
N LEU A 117 -25.85 -0.21 -11.07
CA LEU A 117 -25.37 -0.12 -9.68
C LEU A 117 -26.34 0.68 -8.79
N GLU A 118 -26.89 1.79 -9.30
CA GLU A 118 -27.85 2.60 -8.55
C GLU A 118 -29.16 1.83 -8.32
N THR A 119 -29.60 1.08 -9.33
CA THR A 119 -30.78 0.21 -9.24
C THR A 119 -30.59 -0.92 -8.24
N LEU A 120 -29.41 -1.58 -8.28
CA LEU A 120 -29.03 -2.61 -7.32
C LEU A 120 -28.97 -2.07 -5.90
N GLU A 121 -28.31 -0.93 -5.69
CA GLU A 121 -28.20 -0.31 -4.38
C GLU A 121 -29.56 0.03 -3.78
N LYS A 122 -30.45 0.57 -4.59
CA LYS A 122 -31.84 0.83 -4.19
C LYS A 122 -32.55 -0.45 -3.79
N ARG A 123 -32.41 -1.54 -4.58
CA ARG A 123 -33.03 -2.83 -4.27
C ARG A 123 -32.47 -3.46 -3.01
N MET A 124 -31.15 -3.42 -2.80
CA MET A 124 -30.50 -3.84 -1.56
C MET A 124 -31.05 -3.09 -0.34
N LEU A 125 -31.23 -1.77 -0.44
CA LEU A 125 -31.79 -0.95 0.64
C LEU A 125 -33.25 -1.33 0.95
N GLU A 126 -34.04 -1.62 -0.08
CA GLU A 126 -35.43 -2.08 0.09
C GLU A 126 -35.46 -3.44 0.84
N LEU A 127 -34.60 -4.38 0.44
CA LEU A 127 -34.48 -5.69 1.08
C LEU A 127 -34.00 -5.58 2.53
N ALA A 128 -32.96 -4.78 2.78
CA ALA A 128 -32.45 -4.57 4.15
C ALA A 128 -33.52 -4.01 5.09
N LYS A 129 -34.39 -3.11 4.61
CA LYS A 129 -35.48 -2.51 5.39
C LYS A 129 -36.59 -3.50 5.76
N THR A 130 -36.65 -4.66 5.13
CA THR A 130 -37.62 -5.68 5.52
C THR A 130 -37.22 -6.42 6.80
N ASP A 131 -36.00 -6.19 7.29
CA ASP A 131 -35.45 -6.73 8.53
C ASP A 131 -35.61 -8.26 8.65
N TYR A 132 -35.50 -9.00 7.54
CA TYR A 132 -35.65 -10.45 7.54
C TYR A 132 -34.47 -11.17 8.21
N ASP A 133 -34.75 -12.32 8.77
CA ASP A 133 -33.78 -13.19 9.41
C ASP A 133 -32.98 -13.98 8.36
N VAL A 134 -31.68 -14.13 8.62
CA VAL A 134 -30.77 -14.98 7.84
C VAL A 134 -30.75 -16.36 8.49
N ILE A 135 -31.20 -17.38 7.75
CA ILE A 135 -31.34 -18.73 8.26
C ILE A 135 -30.22 -19.62 7.76
N LYS A 136 -29.35 -20.07 8.67
CA LYS A 136 -28.32 -21.07 8.39
C LYS A 136 -28.87 -22.48 8.43
N LYS A 137 -28.55 -23.29 7.42
CA LYS A 137 -28.86 -24.73 7.40
C LYS A 137 -27.63 -25.53 7.02
N ARG A 138 -27.21 -26.46 7.89
CA ARG A 138 -26.20 -27.45 7.51
C ARG A 138 -26.89 -28.58 6.76
N VAL A 139 -26.39 -28.92 5.59
CA VAL A 139 -26.93 -29.94 4.72
C VAL A 139 -25.81 -30.88 4.27
N THR A 140 -26.18 -32.10 3.77
CA THR A 140 -25.19 -32.97 3.16
C THR A 140 -24.65 -32.34 1.84
N TRP A 141 -23.46 -32.74 1.45
CA TRP A 141 -22.87 -32.32 0.17
C TRP A 141 -23.82 -32.58 -1.02
N ALA A 142 -24.49 -33.76 -1.03
CA ALA A 142 -25.43 -34.13 -2.09
C ALA A 142 -26.66 -33.19 -2.12
N GLN A 143 -27.22 -32.83 -0.97
CA GLN A 143 -28.34 -31.89 -0.87
C GLN A 143 -27.94 -30.47 -1.31
N ALA A 144 -26.73 -30.02 -0.95
CA ALA A 144 -26.24 -28.74 -1.40
C ALA A 144 -26.09 -28.71 -2.93
N ARG A 145 -25.50 -29.76 -3.48
CA ARG A 145 -25.32 -29.89 -4.94
C ARG A 145 -26.65 -29.93 -5.70
N GLU A 146 -27.61 -30.73 -5.23
CA GLU A 146 -28.97 -30.77 -5.79
C GLU A 146 -29.64 -29.39 -5.77
N THR A 147 -29.48 -28.64 -4.66
CA THR A 147 -30.02 -27.31 -4.51
C THR A 147 -29.49 -26.36 -5.57
N PHE A 148 -28.16 -26.34 -5.81
CA PHE A 148 -27.56 -25.43 -6.78
C PHE A 148 -27.74 -25.88 -8.24
N VAL A 149 -27.77 -27.17 -8.51
CA VAL A 149 -28.15 -27.70 -9.84
C VAL A 149 -29.57 -27.28 -10.21
N ALA A 150 -30.54 -27.48 -9.29
CA ALA A 150 -31.93 -27.06 -9.51
C ALA A 150 -32.12 -25.56 -9.73
N ARG A 151 -31.19 -24.75 -9.23
CA ARG A 151 -31.17 -23.28 -9.37
C ARG A 151 -30.35 -22.78 -10.56
N GLY A 152 -29.65 -23.66 -11.26
CA GLY A 152 -28.79 -23.30 -12.40
C GLY A 152 -27.51 -22.56 -12.01
N GLU A 153 -27.01 -22.75 -10.78
CA GLU A 153 -25.84 -22.07 -10.23
C GLU A 153 -24.54 -22.86 -10.50
N ASP A 154 -24.14 -22.92 -11.76
CA ASP A 154 -23.02 -23.75 -12.24
C ASP A 154 -21.71 -23.48 -11.50
N TYR A 155 -21.40 -22.20 -11.18
CA TYR A 155 -20.20 -21.84 -10.42
C TYR A 155 -20.21 -22.36 -8.98
N LYS A 156 -21.38 -22.35 -8.34
CA LYS A 156 -21.54 -22.93 -6.97
C LYS A 156 -21.39 -24.45 -7.01
N VAL A 157 -21.89 -25.11 -8.07
CA VAL A 157 -21.71 -26.55 -8.29
C VAL A 157 -20.21 -26.84 -8.49
N ALA A 158 -19.51 -26.08 -9.32
CA ALA A 158 -18.07 -26.26 -9.56
C ALA A 158 -17.25 -26.08 -8.25
N ILE A 159 -17.62 -25.10 -7.40
CA ILE A 159 -16.96 -24.90 -6.11
C ILE A 159 -17.19 -26.10 -5.17
N LEU A 160 -18.42 -26.62 -5.13
CA LEU A 160 -18.75 -27.82 -4.35
C LEU A 160 -17.95 -29.04 -4.82
N ASP A 161 -17.96 -29.30 -6.13
CA ASP A 161 -17.36 -30.49 -6.71
C ASP A 161 -15.83 -30.52 -6.52
N GLU A 162 -15.16 -29.37 -6.51
CA GLU A 162 -13.70 -29.27 -6.50
C GLU A 162 -13.10 -28.93 -5.12
N ASN A 163 -13.78 -28.13 -4.31
CA ASN A 163 -13.21 -27.56 -3.08
C ASN A 163 -13.80 -28.13 -1.78
N ILE A 164 -14.89 -28.89 -1.85
CA ILE A 164 -15.59 -29.38 -0.65
C ILE A 164 -15.67 -30.91 -0.68
N SER A 165 -15.15 -31.55 0.36
CA SER A 165 -15.24 -33.01 0.49
C SER A 165 -16.69 -33.48 0.47
N GLN A 166 -16.96 -34.62 -0.15
CA GLN A 166 -18.30 -35.23 -0.21
C GLN A 166 -18.85 -35.64 1.18
N ASP A 167 -17.96 -35.84 2.14
CA ASP A 167 -18.33 -36.13 3.53
C ASP A 167 -18.64 -34.88 4.37
N ALA A 168 -18.38 -33.69 3.80
CA ALA A 168 -18.61 -32.43 4.50
C ALA A 168 -20.09 -32.07 4.52
N HIS A 169 -20.45 -31.26 5.52
CA HIS A 169 -21.79 -30.70 5.69
C HIS A 169 -21.74 -29.18 5.49
N PRO A 170 -21.76 -28.70 4.23
CA PRO A 170 -21.72 -27.27 3.94
C PRO A 170 -22.91 -26.54 4.55
N ALA A 171 -22.68 -25.27 4.89
CA ALA A 171 -23.70 -24.37 5.36
C ALA A 171 -24.34 -23.62 4.20
N LEU A 172 -25.66 -23.68 4.13
CA LEU A 172 -26.47 -22.87 3.22
C LEU A 172 -27.14 -21.76 4.03
N TYR A 173 -27.01 -20.52 3.52
CA TYR A 173 -27.61 -19.34 4.12
C TYR A 173 -28.82 -18.89 3.28
N HIS A 174 -29.97 -18.89 3.89
CA HIS A 174 -31.24 -18.54 3.27
C HIS A 174 -31.58 -17.07 3.57
N HIS A 175 -31.68 -16.30 2.49
CA HIS A 175 -32.11 -14.91 2.49
C HIS A 175 -33.48 -14.84 1.78
N GLN A 176 -34.53 -15.22 2.48
CA GLN A 176 -35.86 -15.47 1.89
C GLN A 176 -35.77 -16.52 0.75
N GLU A 177 -36.05 -16.16 -0.51
CA GLU A 177 -35.95 -17.07 -1.66
C GLU A 177 -34.52 -17.25 -2.20
N TYR A 178 -33.57 -16.36 -1.83
CA TYR A 178 -32.16 -16.47 -2.23
C TYR A 178 -31.41 -17.39 -1.29
N ILE A 179 -30.60 -18.28 -1.85
CA ILE A 179 -29.75 -19.21 -1.10
C ILE A 179 -28.32 -19.05 -1.58
N ASP A 180 -27.41 -18.88 -0.63
CA ASP A 180 -25.98 -18.90 -0.90
C ASP A 180 -25.25 -19.92 -0.02
N MET A 181 -24.03 -20.26 -0.42
CA MET A 181 -23.14 -21.18 0.29
C MET A 181 -21.83 -20.50 0.62
N CYS A 182 -21.47 -20.50 1.87
CA CYS A 182 -20.19 -20.01 2.35
C CYS A 182 -19.82 -20.60 3.71
N ARG A 183 -18.64 -20.25 4.23
CA ARG A 183 -18.20 -20.70 5.55
C ARG A 183 -18.90 -19.97 6.68
N GLY A 184 -19.39 -18.76 6.45
CA GLY A 184 -19.92 -17.88 7.48
C GLY A 184 -18.84 -17.28 8.40
N PRO A 185 -19.20 -16.70 9.55
CA PRO A 185 -20.58 -16.42 9.96
C PRO A 185 -21.24 -15.27 9.21
N HIS A 186 -22.57 -15.17 9.37
CA HIS A 186 -23.38 -14.06 8.86
C HIS A 186 -24.15 -13.36 9.98
N VAL A 187 -24.62 -12.14 9.70
CA VAL A 187 -25.54 -11.46 10.61
C VAL A 187 -26.83 -12.28 10.79
N PRO A 188 -27.41 -12.35 12.00
CA PRO A 188 -28.64 -13.10 12.23
C PRO A 188 -29.87 -12.47 11.55
N ASN A 189 -29.78 -11.15 11.24
CA ASN A 189 -30.89 -10.41 10.67
C ASN A 189 -30.37 -9.25 9.81
N MET A 190 -31.02 -8.94 8.70
CA MET A 190 -30.54 -7.93 7.72
C MET A 190 -30.60 -6.48 8.21
N ARG A 191 -31.17 -6.20 9.38
CA ARG A 191 -31.11 -4.87 10.02
C ARG A 191 -29.68 -4.34 10.24
N PHE A 192 -28.69 -5.22 10.28
CA PHE A 192 -27.29 -4.83 10.40
C PHE A 192 -26.67 -4.35 9.09
N CYS A 193 -27.33 -4.58 7.95
CA CYS A 193 -26.81 -4.31 6.60
C CYS A 193 -27.47 -3.08 5.95
N HIS A 194 -27.66 -1.98 6.72
CA HIS A 194 -28.30 -0.76 6.21
C HIS A 194 -27.32 0.30 5.68
N HIS A 195 -26.05 0.20 6.04
CA HIS A 195 -25.05 1.24 5.78
C HIS A 195 -23.97 0.75 4.82
N PHE A 196 -24.30 0.69 3.55
CA PHE A 196 -23.44 0.25 2.47
C PHE A 196 -23.48 1.21 1.28
N LYS A 197 -22.52 1.05 0.36
CA LYS A 197 -22.47 1.73 -0.93
C LYS A 197 -21.84 0.82 -1.96
N LEU A 198 -22.46 0.67 -3.13
CA LEU A 198 -21.83 0.05 -4.29
C LEU A 198 -20.90 1.07 -4.95
N GLN A 199 -19.70 0.64 -5.35
CA GLN A 199 -18.61 1.55 -5.73
C GLN A 199 -18.31 1.52 -7.22
N LYS A 200 -18.04 0.32 -7.77
CA LYS A 200 -17.58 0.16 -9.16
C LYS A 200 -17.82 -1.25 -9.68
N ILE A 201 -17.73 -1.38 -10.98
CA ILE A 201 -17.73 -2.65 -11.70
C ILE A 201 -16.36 -2.84 -12.34
N ALA A 202 -15.85 -4.07 -12.35
CA ALA A 202 -14.63 -4.45 -13.05
C ALA A 202 -14.79 -5.82 -13.69
N GLY A 203 -14.00 -6.13 -14.73
CA GLY A 203 -13.87 -7.49 -15.23
C GLY A 203 -12.96 -8.33 -14.31
N ALA A 204 -13.28 -9.60 -14.13
CA ALA A 204 -12.46 -10.56 -13.41
C ALA A 204 -12.58 -11.94 -14.05
N TYR A 205 -11.45 -12.57 -14.37
CA TYR A 205 -11.48 -13.93 -14.89
C TYR A 205 -11.84 -14.92 -13.79
N TRP A 206 -12.69 -15.87 -14.10
CA TRP A 206 -13.02 -16.96 -13.18
C TRP A 206 -11.73 -17.65 -12.69
N ARG A 207 -11.57 -17.72 -11.35
CA ARG A 207 -10.37 -18.26 -10.68
C ARG A 207 -9.05 -17.56 -11.02
N GLY A 208 -9.10 -16.32 -11.51
CA GLY A 208 -7.92 -15.55 -11.86
C GLY A 208 -7.16 -16.05 -13.09
N ASN A 209 -7.70 -17.03 -13.83
CA ASN A 209 -7.11 -17.56 -15.03
C ASN A 209 -7.69 -16.88 -16.28
N SER A 210 -6.85 -16.25 -17.08
CA SER A 210 -7.23 -15.53 -18.31
C SER A 210 -7.87 -16.42 -19.39
N ASP A 211 -7.68 -17.74 -19.33
CA ASP A 211 -8.28 -18.69 -20.24
C ASP A 211 -9.74 -19.01 -19.89
N ASN A 212 -10.16 -18.66 -18.67
CA ASN A 212 -11.53 -18.84 -18.21
C ASN A 212 -12.42 -17.66 -18.60
N LYS A 213 -13.74 -17.85 -18.45
CA LYS A 213 -14.73 -16.81 -18.72
C LYS A 213 -14.47 -15.57 -17.86
N MET A 214 -14.57 -14.41 -18.49
CA MET A 214 -14.56 -13.12 -17.80
C MET A 214 -15.92 -12.87 -17.16
N LEU A 215 -15.92 -12.70 -15.84
CA LEU A 215 -17.06 -12.35 -15.01
C LEU A 215 -17.08 -10.85 -14.74
N GLN A 216 -18.22 -10.34 -14.29
CA GLN A 216 -18.34 -8.97 -13.82
C GLN A 216 -18.25 -8.95 -12.30
N ARG A 217 -17.30 -8.16 -11.79
CA ARG A 217 -17.04 -8.00 -10.35
C ARG A 217 -17.64 -6.68 -9.87
N ILE A 218 -18.60 -6.76 -8.97
CA ILE A 218 -19.26 -5.60 -8.36
C ILE A 218 -18.62 -5.36 -6.99
N TYR A 219 -18.02 -4.20 -6.80
CA TYR A 219 -17.42 -3.80 -5.52
C TYR A 219 -18.41 -3.00 -4.68
N GLY A 220 -18.45 -3.29 -3.40
CA GLY A 220 -19.21 -2.54 -2.41
C GLY A 220 -18.43 -2.33 -1.11
N THR A 221 -18.89 -1.40 -0.30
CA THR A 221 -18.42 -1.17 1.07
C THR A 221 -19.59 -1.20 2.02
N ALA A 222 -19.36 -1.67 3.26
CA ALA A 222 -20.38 -1.66 4.30
C ALA A 222 -19.78 -1.33 5.68
N TRP A 223 -20.56 -0.65 6.52
CA TRP A 223 -20.12 -0.07 7.78
C TRP A 223 -21.19 -0.26 8.86
N ALA A 224 -20.77 -0.25 10.12
CA ALA A 224 -21.66 -0.47 11.25
C ALA A 224 -22.73 0.64 11.38
N ASP A 225 -22.41 1.86 10.98
CA ASP A 225 -23.32 3.00 11.05
C ASP A 225 -23.12 4.00 9.90
N LYS A 226 -24.07 4.94 9.78
CA LYS A 226 -24.08 5.98 8.74
C LYS A 226 -22.88 6.94 8.85
N LYS A 227 -22.38 7.19 10.07
CA LYS A 227 -21.26 8.12 10.30
C LYS A 227 -19.97 7.54 9.76
N GLN A 228 -19.71 6.24 10.02
CA GLN A 228 -18.56 5.51 9.51
C GLN A 228 -18.60 5.44 7.98
N LEU A 229 -19.74 5.07 7.39
CA LEU A 229 -19.90 5.05 5.93
C LEU A 229 -19.62 6.43 5.31
N LYS A 230 -20.20 7.50 5.90
CA LYS A 230 -19.99 8.87 5.41
C LYS A 230 -18.51 9.26 5.48
N ALA A 231 -17.85 9.02 6.61
CA ALA A 231 -16.42 9.32 6.79
C ALA A 231 -15.55 8.57 5.79
N TYR A 232 -15.87 7.31 5.51
CA TYR A 232 -15.17 6.52 4.50
C TYR A 232 -15.35 7.09 3.08
N LEU A 233 -16.58 7.46 2.69
CA LEU A 233 -16.85 8.02 1.37
C LEU A 233 -16.18 9.40 1.19
N GLU A 234 -16.19 10.25 2.24
CA GLU A 234 -15.48 11.53 2.24
C GLU A 234 -13.96 11.32 2.08
N ARG A 235 -13.39 10.31 2.74
CA ARG A 235 -11.98 9.92 2.58
C ARG A 235 -11.66 9.46 1.16
N LEU A 236 -12.53 8.66 0.54
CA LEU A 236 -12.36 8.23 -0.86
C LEU A 236 -12.44 9.41 -1.84
N GLU A 237 -13.38 10.33 -1.62
CA GLU A 237 -13.51 11.53 -2.44
C GLU A 237 -12.26 12.42 -2.33
N GLU A 238 -11.75 12.60 -1.11
CA GLU A 238 -10.53 13.35 -0.86
C GLU A 238 -9.31 12.66 -1.50
N ALA A 239 -9.21 11.33 -1.41
CA ALA A 239 -8.18 10.56 -2.09
C ALA A 239 -8.24 10.75 -3.62
N ALA A 240 -9.43 10.75 -4.19
CA ALA A 240 -9.60 10.98 -5.64
C ALA A 240 -9.24 12.40 -6.09
N LYS A 241 -9.37 13.41 -5.18
CA LYS A 241 -8.90 14.78 -5.44
C LYS A 241 -7.38 14.90 -5.37
N ARG A 242 -6.74 14.07 -4.52
CA ARG A 242 -5.28 14.06 -4.30
C ARG A 242 -4.52 13.14 -5.24
N ASP A 243 -5.20 12.40 -6.10
CA ASP A 243 -4.58 11.43 -7.02
C ASP A 243 -3.39 12.06 -7.77
N HIS A 244 -2.19 11.49 -7.56
CA HIS A 244 -0.92 11.98 -8.12
C HIS A 244 -0.93 12.06 -9.66
N ARG A 245 -1.75 11.25 -10.33
CA ARG A 245 -1.89 11.27 -11.79
C ARG A 245 -2.61 12.53 -12.26
N LYS A 246 -3.64 12.95 -11.52
CA LYS A 246 -4.38 14.20 -11.79
C LYS A 246 -3.55 15.42 -11.45
N ILE A 247 -2.95 15.42 -10.25
CA ILE A 247 -2.10 16.52 -9.78
C ILE A 247 -0.86 16.62 -10.65
N GLY A 248 -0.21 15.49 -10.98
CA GLY A 248 0.96 15.45 -11.86
C GLY A 248 0.69 16.07 -13.22
N LYS A 249 -0.47 15.75 -13.83
CA LYS A 249 -0.90 16.38 -15.08
C LYS A 249 -1.21 17.88 -14.90
N GLN A 250 -1.91 18.26 -13.81
CA GLN A 250 -2.26 19.66 -13.54
C GLN A 250 -1.03 20.54 -13.31
N LEU A 251 -0.01 20.02 -12.65
CA LEU A 251 1.24 20.72 -12.33
C LEU A 251 2.34 20.51 -13.37
N ASP A 252 2.06 19.75 -14.43
CA ASP A 252 3.00 19.44 -15.51
C ASP A 252 4.29 18.74 -15.01
N LEU A 253 4.10 17.71 -14.14
CA LEU A 253 5.24 17.02 -13.52
C LEU A 253 5.78 15.88 -14.40
N TYR A 254 4.91 15.07 -14.98
CA TYR A 254 5.26 13.90 -15.78
C TYR A 254 4.06 13.41 -16.61
N HIS A 255 4.34 12.53 -17.57
CA HIS A 255 3.32 11.72 -18.22
C HIS A 255 3.76 10.26 -18.42
N MET A 256 2.80 9.40 -18.71
CA MET A 256 3.00 8.00 -19.11
C MET A 256 2.43 7.82 -20.51
N GLN A 257 3.06 6.97 -21.34
CA GLN A 257 2.56 6.66 -22.67
C GLN A 257 2.84 5.21 -23.09
N GLU A 258 2.24 4.77 -24.19
CA GLU A 258 2.25 3.37 -24.60
C GLU A 258 3.63 2.86 -25.04
N GLU A 259 4.50 3.72 -25.55
CA GLU A 259 5.84 3.35 -26.00
C GLU A 259 6.79 2.99 -24.83
N ALA A 260 6.44 3.38 -23.59
CA ALA A 260 7.19 3.05 -22.40
C ALA A 260 6.24 2.73 -21.23
N PRO A 261 5.50 1.60 -21.30
CA PRO A 261 4.47 1.29 -20.33
C PRO A 261 5.07 1.08 -18.93
N GLY A 262 4.57 1.86 -17.96
CA GLY A 262 5.06 1.83 -16.60
C GLY A 262 6.41 2.55 -16.38
N MET A 263 6.79 3.46 -17.27
CA MET A 263 7.96 4.32 -17.13
C MET A 263 7.57 5.78 -17.30
N ALA A 264 8.00 6.64 -16.38
CA ALA A 264 7.62 8.04 -16.39
C ALA A 264 8.49 8.88 -17.34
N PHE A 265 7.84 9.72 -18.15
CA PHE A 265 8.49 10.82 -18.86
C PHE A 265 8.42 12.07 -17.97
N TRP A 266 9.53 12.45 -17.38
CA TRP A 266 9.60 13.57 -16.46
C TRP A 266 9.65 14.91 -17.21
N HIS A 267 8.74 15.82 -16.85
CA HIS A 267 8.80 17.20 -17.33
C HIS A 267 9.71 18.04 -16.41
N ASN A 268 10.01 19.27 -16.83
CA ASN A 268 10.95 20.14 -16.11
C ASN A 268 10.61 20.28 -14.62
N ASP A 269 9.34 20.51 -14.29
CA ASP A 269 8.93 20.77 -12.91
C ASP A 269 8.98 19.47 -12.07
N GLY A 270 8.57 18.33 -12.64
CA GLY A 270 8.70 17.02 -11.99
C GLY A 270 10.15 16.58 -11.84
N TRP A 271 10.99 16.81 -12.87
CA TRP A 271 12.42 16.51 -12.81
C TRP A 271 13.14 17.39 -11.77
N THR A 272 12.68 18.61 -11.57
CA THR A 272 13.20 19.47 -10.50
C THR A 272 12.92 18.87 -9.13
N ILE A 273 11.68 18.41 -8.85
CA ILE A 273 11.35 17.72 -7.60
C ILE A 273 12.22 16.48 -7.41
N PHE A 274 12.40 15.70 -8.46
CA PHE A 274 13.22 14.49 -8.46
C PHE A 274 14.66 14.80 -8.03
N ARG A 275 15.28 15.79 -8.66
CA ARG A 275 16.67 16.21 -8.36
C ARG A 275 16.83 16.81 -6.96
N GLU A 276 15.87 17.61 -6.50
CA GLU A 276 15.88 18.15 -5.13
C GLU A 276 15.80 17.03 -4.09
N LEU A 277 14.97 16.01 -4.36
CA LEU A 277 14.87 14.83 -3.50
C LEU A 277 16.17 14.03 -3.48
N GLU A 278 16.78 13.77 -4.65
CA GLU A 278 18.11 13.15 -4.73
C GLU A 278 19.17 13.95 -3.96
N THR A 279 19.17 15.28 -4.13
CA THR A 279 20.11 16.16 -3.44
C THR A 279 19.95 16.09 -1.94
N PHE A 280 18.73 16.13 -1.45
CA PHE A 280 18.43 15.97 -0.03
C PHE A 280 18.95 14.63 0.52
N VAL A 281 18.66 13.53 -0.16
CA VAL A 281 19.14 12.20 0.26
C VAL A 281 20.67 12.13 0.20
N ARG A 282 21.33 12.70 -0.82
CA ARG A 282 22.81 12.76 -0.88
C ARG A 282 23.42 13.50 0.32
N CYS A 283 22.79 14.60 0.76
CA CYS A 283 23.25 15.29 1.96
C CYS A 283 23.17 14.37 3.18
N LYS A 284 22.07 13.66 3.34
CA LYS A 284 21.91 12.70 4.43
C LYS A 284 22.89 11.52 4.34
N LEU A 285 23.09 10.97 3.17
CA LEU A 285 24.08 9.90 2.95
C LEU A 285 25.50 10.34 3.36
N LYS A 286 25.87 11.59 3.04
CA LYS A 286 27.16 12.16 3.45
C LYS A 286 27.27 12.32 4.97
N GLU A 287 26.20 12.74 5.66
CA GLU A 287 26.15 12.84 7.13
C GLU A 287 26.36 11.47 7.81
N TYR A 288 25.93 10.40 7.16
CA TYR A 288 26.05 9.01 7.65
C TYR A 288 27.23 8.24 7.05
N ASP A 289 28.17 8.94 6.40
CA ASP A 289 29.43 8.39 5.87
C ASP A 289 29.27 7.31 4.80
N TYR A 290 28.32 7.52 3.87
CA TYR A 290 28.15 6.67 2.68
C TYR A 290 29.00 7.14 1.51
N GLN A 291 29.56 6.19 0.77
CA GLN A 291 30.23 6.42 -0.51
C GLN A 291 29.23 6.21 -1.65
N GLU A 292 29.00 7.22 -2.48
CA GLU A 292 28.15 7.09 -3.67
C GLU A 292 28.92 6.37 -4.78
N VAL A 293 28.33 5.30 -5.32
CA VAL A 293 28.87 4.48 -6.40
C VAL A 293 27.89 4.40 -7.57
N LYS A 294 28.34 3.90 -8.72
CA LYS A 294 27.48 3.69 -9.89
C LYS A 294 27.79 2.38 -10.58
N GLY A 295 26.82 1.45 -10.55
CA GLY A 295 26.89 0.18 -11.25
C GLY A 295 26.42 0.27 -12.71
N PRO A 296 26.82 -0.68 -13.59
CA PRO A 296 26.30 -0.80 -14.94
C PRO A 296 24.77 -1.02 -14.94
N PHE A 297 24.11 -0.49 -15.96
CA PHE A 297 22.68 -0.63 -16.15
C PHE A 297 22.28 -2.04 -16.61
N MET A 298 23.11 -2.64 -17.47
CA MET A 298 22.91 -3.95 -18.08
C MET A 298 24.10 -4.85 -17.76
N MET A 299 23.84 -6.06 -17.32
CA MET A 299 24.85 -7.03 -16.91
C MET A 299 24.55 -8.42 -17.50
N ASP A 300 25.61 -9.20 -17.72
CA ASP A 300 25.55 -10.54 -18.28
C ASP A 300 24.72 -11.48 -17.38
N ARG A 301 23.96 -12.40 -18.00
CA ARG A 301 23.12 -13.41 -17.35
C ARG A 301 23.87 -14.22 -16.30
N VAL A 302 25.15 -14.56 -16.54
CA VAL A 302 25.97 -15.37 -15.62
C VAL A 302 26.06 -14.76 -14.22
N LEU A 303 26.02 -13.42 -14.11
CA LEU A 303 26.00 -12.76 -12.79
C LEU A 303 24.73 -13.06 -12.03
N TRP A 304 23.59 -13.07 -12.72
CA TRP A 304 22.26 -13.31 -12.15
C TRP A 304 22.04 -14.78 -11.80
N GLU A 305 22.64 -15.72 -12.54
CA GLU A 305 22.67 -17.13 -12.20
C GLU A 305 23.46 -17.38 -10.92
N LYS A 306 24.67 -16.82 -10.82
CA LYS A 306 25.50 -16.94 -9.60
C LYS A 306 24.80 -16.44 -8.34
N THR A 307 24.00 -15.42 -8.45
CA THR A 307 23.27 -14.83 -7.31
C THR A 307 21.96 -15.55 -7.00
N GLY A 308 21.49 -16.45 -7.85
CA GLY A 308 20.20 -17.15 -7.72
C GLY A 308 19.00 -16.32 -8.18
N HIS A 309 19.21 -15.09 -8.66
CA HIS A 309 18.09 -14.25 -9.14
C HIS A 309 17.49 -14.82 -10.43
N TRP A 310 18.30 -15.44 -11.29
CA TRP A 310 17.81 -16.02 -12.53
C TRP A 310 16.79 -17.14 -12.31
N GLU A 311 16.96 -17.95 -11.28
CA GLU A 311 16.06 -19.06 -10.95
C GLU A 311 14.79 -18.59 -10.23
N ASN A 312 14.94 -17.58 -9.35
CA ASN A 312 13.86 -17.17 -8.45
C ASN A 312 13.10 -15.91 -8.90
N TYR A 313 13.63 -15.15 -9.88
CA TYR A 313 13.12 -13.84 -10.25
C TYR A 313 13.06 -13.56 -11.75
N LYS A 314 13.31 -14.57 -12.60
CA LYS A 314 13.42 -14.43 -14.08
C LYS A 314 12.20 -13.78 -14.73
N GLU A 315 11.00 -14.13 -14.30
CA GLU A 315 9.74 -13.62 -14.88
C GLU A 315 9.61 -12.09 -14.72
N ASN A 316 10.26 -11.53 -13.69
CA ASN A 316 10.27 -10.11 -13.40
C ASN A 316 11.47 -9.36 -14.04
N MET A 317 12.28 -10.03 -14.87
CA MET A 317 13.45 -9.42 -15.51
C MET A 317 13.19 -9.05 -16.96
N PHE A 318 13.72 -7.91 -17.39
CA PHE A 318 13.88 -7.57 -18.81
C PHE A 318 15.21 -8.15 -19.31
N THR A 319 15.14 -9.01 -20.29
CA THR A 319 16.32 -9.64 -20.91
C THR A 319 16.50 -9.19 -22.35
N THR A 320 17.74 -9.16 -22.80
CA THR A 320 18.10 -8.87 -24.18
C THR A 320 19.31 -9.73 -24.60
N SER A 321 19.54 -9.86 -25.89
CA SER A 321 20.69 -10.59 -26.40
C SER A 321 21.49 -9.72 -27.38
N SER A 322 22.82 -9.80 -27.29
CA SER A 322 23.75 -9.17 -28.23
C SER A 322 25.03 -10.02 -28.30
N GLU A 323 25.64 -10.12 -29.49
CA GLU A 323 26.92 -10.82 -29.70
C GLU A 323 26.94 -12.27 -29.13
N ASN A 324 25.82 -12.99 -29.28
CA ASN A 324 25.63 -14.37 -28.74
C ASN A 324 25.68 -14.45 -27.20
N ARG A 325 25.42 -13.37 -26.49
CA ARG A 325 25.29 -13.31 -25.03
C ARG A 325 23.90 -12.85 -24.63
N GLU A 326 23.41 -13.37 -23.51
CA GLU A 326 22.20 -12.88 -22.86
C GLU A 326 22.58 -11.88 -21.76
N TYR A 327 21.88 -10.79 -21.75
CA TYR A 327 22.01 -9.73 -20.76
C TYR A 327 20.70 -9.50 -20.05
N CYS A 328 20.77 -8.99 -18.84
CA CYS A 328 19.63 -8.52 -18.08
C CYS A 328 19.78 -7.03 -17.76
N ILE A 329 18.70 -6.28 -17.98
CA ILE A 329 18.57 -4.94 -17.42
C ILE A 329 18.37 -5.12 -15.91
N LYS A 330 19.21 -4.51 -15.09
CA LYS A 330 19.26 -4.79 -13.66
C LYS A 330 17.91 -4.53 -12.96
N PRO A 331 17.33 -5.55 -12.28
CA PRO A 331 16.15 -5.36 -11.43
C PRO A 331 16.51 -4.86 -10.03
N MET A 332 17.80 -4.90 -9.66
CA MET A 332 18.38 -4.47 -8.37
C MET A 332 19.88 -4.20 -8.49
N ASN A 333 20.47 -3.54 -7.49
CA ASN A 333 21.86 -3.07 -7.56
C ASN A 333 22.84 -3.99 -6.81
N CYS A 334 22.38 -4.86 -5.92
CA CYS A 334 23.21 -5.65 -5.01
C CYS A 334 24.35 -6.42 -5.71
N PRO A 335 24.16 -7.14 -6.85
CA PRO A 335 25.27 -7.84 -7.48
C PRO A 335 26.36 -6.88 -7.98
N GLY A 336 25.98 -5.69 -8.46
CA GLY A 336 26.91 -4.66 -8.91
C GLY A 336 27.79 -4.15 -7.77
N HIS A 337 27.22 -3.87 -6.61
CA HIS A 337 27.96 -3.39 -5.44
C HIS A 337 28.94 -4.44 -4.92
N VAL A 338 28.55 -5.74 -4.92
CA VAL A 338 29.51 -6.82 -4.59
C VAL A 338 30.67 -6.86 -5.57
N GLN A 339 30.44 -6.61 -6.89
CA GLN A 339 31.53 -6.56 -7.86
C GLN A 339 32.48 -5.35 -7.59
N ILE A 340 31.95 -4.21 -7.15
CA ILE A 340 32.76 -3.05 -6.74
C ILE A 340 33.56 -3.39 -5.49
N PHE A 341 32.94 -4.00 -4.47
CA PHE A 341 33.62 -4.42 -3.25
C PHE A 341 34.83 -5.31 -3.53
N LYS A 342 34.72 -6.21 -4.50
CA LYS A 342 35.76 -7.19 -4.88
C LYS A 342 36.96 -6.57 -5.59
N GLN A 343 36.89 -5.30 -6.02
CA GLN A 343 37.99 -4.64 -6.72
C GLN A 343 39.07 -4.21 -5.72
N GLY A 344 39.95 -5.10 -5.38
CA GLY A 344 41.04 -4.86 -4.45
C GLY A 344 40.95 -5.71 -3.17
N LEU A 345 42.08 -5.76 -2.48
CA LEU A 345 42.16 -6.45 -1.19
C LEU A 345 41.55 -5.55 -0.10
N ARG A 346 40.53 -6.06 0.58
CA ARG A 346 39.89 -5.41 1.72
C ARG A 346 40.37 -6.02 3.02
N SER A 347 40.53 -5.22 4.07
CA SER A 347 40.82 -5.66 5.41
C SER A 347 39.65 -5.34 6.36
N TYR A 348 39.62 -5.96 7.54
CA TYR A 348 38.62 -5.66 8.57
C TYR A 348 38.61 -4.17 8.98
N ARG A 349 39.74 -3.45 8.77
CA ARG A 349 39.84 -2.01 9.06
C ARG A 349 39.12 -1.13 8.04
N ASP A 350 38.81 -1.67 6.87
CA ASP A 350 38.04 -0.99 5.82
C ASP A 350 36.52 -1.15 6.03
N LEU A 351 36.12 -1.92 7.05
CA LEU A 351 34.73 -2.21 7.39
C LEU A 351 34.29 -1.42 8.64
N PRO A 352 33.04 -0.95 8.72
CA PRO A 352 31.98 -1.14 7.73
C PRO A 352 32.19 -0.26 6.48
N LEU A 353 31.95 -0.82 5.30
CA LEU A 353 31.97 -0.09 4.04
C LEU A 353 30.54 0.13 3.54
N ARG A 354 30.10 1.40 3.53
CA ARG A 354 28.74 1.79 3.15
C ARG A 354 28.75 2.34 1.75
N MET A 355 28.17 1.60 0.78
CA MET A 355 28.04 2.01 -0.61
C MET A 355 26.58 2.35 -0.91
N ALA A 356 26.31 3.52 -1.50
CA ALA A 356 24.97 3.93 -1.92
C ALA A 356 24.93 4.22 -3.41
N GLU A 357 23.79 3.98 -4.04
CA GLU A 357 23.54 4.27 -5.46
C GLU A 357 22.11 4.75 -5.67
N PHE A 358 21.92 5.84 -6.41
CA PHE A 358 20.66 6.10 -7.09
C PHE A 358 20.62 5.22 -8.34
N GLY A 359 20.16 3.99 -8.13
CA GLY A 359 20.21 2.92 -9.11
C GLY A 359 18.95 2.84 -9.95
N SER A 360 19.05 3.07 -11.26
CA SER A 360 17.94 2.84 -12.18
C SER A 360 17.73 1.34 -12.34
N CYS A 361 16.60 0.84 -11.88
CA CYS A 361 16.20 -0.56 -11.92
C CYS A 361 14.94 -0.74 -12.77
N HIS A 362 14.80 -1.93 -13.36
CA HIS A 362 13.63 -2.27 -14.18
C HIS A 362 13.08 -3.63 -13.77
N ARG A 363 11.77 -3.69 -13.55
CA ARG A 363 11.05 -4.93 -13.22
C ARG A 363 9.87 -5.11 -14.15
N ASN A 364 9.73 -6.28 -14.74
CA ASN A 364 8.64 -6.60 -15.65
C ASN A 364 7.33 -6.84 -14.88
N GLU A 365 6.82 -5.80 -14.26
CA GLU A 365 5.53 -5.84 -13.55
C GLU A 365 4.39 -6.11 -14.54
N PRO A 366 3.38 -6.93 -14.17
CA PRO A 366 2.20 -7.17 -15.00
C PRO A 366 1.48 -5.85 -15.33
N SER A 367 1.00 -5.71 -16.57
CA SER A 367 0.33 -4.47 -17.02
C SER A 367 -0.87 -4.08 -16.16
N GLY A 368 -1.65 -5.06 -15.69
CA GLY A 368 -2.80 -4.82 -14.80
C GLY A 368 -2.44 -4.36 -13.39
N ALA A 369 -1.17 -4.45 -12.98
CA ALA A 369 -0.70 -3.99 -11.68
C ALA A 369 -0.13 -2.56 -11.72
N LEU A 370 0.07 -1.97 -12.89
CA LEU A 370 0.66 -0.64 -13.04
C LEU A 370 -0.29 0.45 -12.52
N HIS A 371 0.25 1.41 -11.77
CA HIS A 371 -0.55 2.48 -11.18
C HIS A 371 0.22 3.79 -11.06
N GLY A 372 0.23 4.61 -12.11
CA GLY A 372 0.95 5.90 -12.15
C GLY A 372 2.40 5.75 -11.65
N LEU A 373 2.84 6.61 -10.73
CA LEU A 373 4.16 6.52 -10.09
C LEU A 373 4.22 5.48 -8.95
N MET A 374 3.08 5.01 -8.44
CA MET A 374 3.02 4.09 -7.29
C MET A 374 3.50 2.69 -7.62
N ARG A 375 3.27 2.23 -8.86
CA ARG A 375 3.77 0.94 -9.34
C ARG A 375 4.18 1.04 -10.80
N VAL A 376 5.47 1.01 -11.03
CA VAL A 376 6.14 1.26 -12.30
C VAL A 376 7.03 0.09 -12.72
N ARG A 377 7.44 0.06 -13.97
CA ARG A 377 8.42 -0.91 -14.49
C ARG A 377 9.84 -0.39 -14.46
N GLY A 378 10.02 0.93 -14.65
CA GLY A 378 11.31 1.61 -14.54
C GLY A 378 11.30 2.59 -13.39
N PHE A 379 12.27 2.49 -12.47
CA PHE A 379 12.36 3.31 -11.27
C PHE A 379 13.80 3.51 -10.83
N THR A 380 14.01 4.56 -10.06
CA THR A 380 15.28 4.85 -9.40
C THR A 380 15.17 4.53 -7.91
N GLN A 381 16.03 3.64 -7.45
CA GLN A 381 16.08 3.22 -6.05
C GLN A 381 17.19 3.98 -5.31
N ASP A 382 16.89 4.48 -4.10
CA ASP A 382 17.87 5.02 -3.15
C ASP A 382 18.55 3.89 -2.38
N ASP A 383 19.24 3.06 -3.10
CA ASP A 383 19.74 1.79 -2.64
C ASP A 383 21.12 1.91 -1.97
N ALA A 384 21.36 1.12 -0.94
CA ALA A 384 22.68 1.02 -0.35
C ALA A 384 22.97 -0.40 0.14
N HIS A 385 24.26 -0.74 0.09
CA HIS A 385 24.79 -2.01 0.59
C HIS A 385 25.92 -1.72 1.55
N ILE A 386 25.78 -2.20 2.79
CA ILE A 386 26.76 -2.04 3.85
C ILE A 386 27.45 -3.38 4.03
N PHE A 387 28.76 -3.42 3.77
CA PHE A 387 29.59 -4.58 4.02
C PHE A 387 30.23 -4.43 5.39
N CYS A 388 30.00 -5.39 6.30
CA CYS A 388 30.44 -5.31 7.67
C CYS A 388 30.89 -6.68 8.20
N THR A 389 31.49 -6.69 9.39
CA THR A 389 31.72 -7.92 10.16
C THR A 389 30.46 -8.30 10.93
N GLU A 390 30.40 -9.53 11.45
CA GLU A 390 29.26 -9.98 12.28
C GLU A 390 29.07 -9.10 13.52
N GLU A 391 30.17 -8.68 14.16
CA GLU A 391 30.15 -7.82 15.36
C GLU A 391 29.62 -6.40 15.07
N GLN A 392 29.65 -5.97 13.81
CA GLN A 392 29.18 -4.64 13.37
C GLN A 392 27.70 -4.62 12.99
N ILE A 393 27.02 -5.77 12.86
CA ILE A 393 25.62 -5.86 12.39
C ILE A 393 24.72 -4.94 13.19
N LEU A 394 24.67 -5.09 14.50
CA LEU A 394 23.77 -4.35 15.36
C LEU A 394 23.98 -2.83 15.25
N SER A 395 25.25 -2.38 15.20
CA SER A 395 25.56 -0.96 15.07
C SER A 395 25.13 -0.40 13.71
N GLU A 396 25.31 -1.15 12.63
CA GLU A 396 24.94 -0.72 11.29
C GLU A 396 23.41 -0.74 11.06
N VAL A 397 22.70 -1.73 11.61
CA VAL A 397 21.23 -1.73 11.62
C VAL A 397 20.69 -0.51 12.37
N ASN A 398 21.25 -0.18 13.53
CA ASN A 398 20.88 1.01 14.30
C ASN A 398 21.13 2.31 13.51
N ASN A 399 22.23 2.41 12.78
CA ASN A 399 22.53 3.55 11.93
C ASN A 399 21.52 3.67 10.76
N CYS A 400 21.14 2.55 10.15
CA CYS A 400 20.10 2.54 9.13
C CYS A 400 18.74 3.01 9.67
N ILE A 401 18.34 2.53 10.84
CA ILE A 401 17.09 2.93 11.50
C ILE A 401 17.08 4.45 11.75
N LYS A 402 18.16 4.99 12.32
CA LYS A 402 18.30 6.43 12.58
C LYS A 402 18.18 7.25 11.31
N LEU A 403 18.88 6.86 10.25
CA LEU A 403 18.81 7.53 8.94
C LEU A 403 17.37 7.53 8.39
N ILE A 404 16.65 6.41 8.48
CA ILE A 404 15.28 6.29 7.99
C ILE A 404 14.35 7.25 8.75
N TYR A 405 14.41 7.28 10.06
CA TYR A 405 13.59 8.20 10.87
C TYR A 405 13.95 9.67 10.65
N ASP A 406 15.23 9.99 10.51
CA ASP A 406 15.70 11.36 10.22
C ASP A 406 15.14 11.87 8.88
N VAL A 407 15.17 11.02 7.85
CA VAL A 407 14.59 11.36 6.54
C VAL A 407 13.07 11.53 6.64
N TYR A 408 12.34 10.58 7.24
CA TYR A 408 10.89 10.62 7.28
C TYR A 408 10.34 11.80 8.09
N SER A 409 11.01 12.17 9.18
CA SER A 409 10.63 13.34 9.99
C SER A 409 10.68 14.65 9.19
N THR A 410 11.63 14.77 8.25
CA THR A 410 11.76 15.94 7.36
C THR A 410 10.53 16.11 6.45
N PHE A 411 9.87 15.01 6.07
CA PHE A 411 8.65 15.04 5.27
C PHE A 411 7.36 15.10 6.09
N GLY A 412 7.45 15.06 7.42
CA GLY A 412 6.31 15.17 8.32
C GLY A 412 5.47 13.90 8.46
N PHE A 413 6.03 12.73 8.14
CA PHE A 413 5.37 11.45 8.42
C PHE A 413 5.50 11.10 9.90
N GLU A 414 4.38 11.16 10.62
CA GLU A 414 4.33 10.89 12.06
C GLU A 414 4.01 9.41 12.37
N LYS A 415 3.16 8.79 11.56
CA LYS A 415 2.75 7.40 11.75
C LYS A 415 3.58 6.46 10.88
N ILE A 416 4.48 5.74 11.54
CA ILE A 416 5.34 4.74 10.93
C ILE A 416 5.08 3.41 11.63
N VAL A 417 4.68 2.39 10.87
CA VAL A 417 4.52 1.01 11.38
C VAL A 417 5.71 0.20 10.92
N VAL A 418 6.34 -0.48 11.87
CA VAL A 418 7.53 -1.29 11.61
C VAL A 418 7.17 -2.77 11.70
N LYS A 419 7.65 -3.54 10.74
CA LYS A 419 7.42 -4.99 10.68
C LYS A 419 8.74 -5.72 10.49
N LEU A 420 8.85 -6.89 11.11
CA LEU A 420 9.97 -7.80 10.95
C LEU A 420 9.51 -9.05 10.20
N SER A 421 9.86 -9.11 8.92
CA SER A 421 9.55 -10.21 8.02
C SER A 421 10.60 -11.31 8.16
N THR A 422 10.18 -12.48 8.60
CA THR A 422 11.05 -13.62 8.89
C THR A 422 11.12 -14.61 7.73
N ARG A 423 11.87 -15.68 7.90
CA ARG A 423 12.23 -16.67 6.87
C ARG A 423 11.03 -17.21 6.09
N PRO A 424 11.08 -17.19 4.74
CA PRO A 424 10.09 -17.87 3.90
C PRO A 424 10.39 -19.39 3.79
N GLU A 425 9.40 -20.14 3.30
CA GLU A 425 9.55 -21.58 3.06
C GLU A 425 10.70 -21.88 2.07
N LYS A 426 10.73 -21.15 0.94
CA LYS A 426 11.83 -21.23 -0.03
C LYS A 426 12.87 -20.17 0.29
N ARG A 427 14.03 -20.61 0.78
CA ARG A 427 15.14 -19.73 1.18
C ARG A 427 16.50 -20.30 0.88
N ILE A 428 17.52 -19.45 0.95
CA ILE A 428 18.94 -19.79 0.82
C ILE A 428 19.58 -19.65 2.20
N GLY A 429 20.61 -20.47 2.48
CA GLY A 429 21.36 -20.45 3.73
C GLY A 429 20.83 -21.45 4.76
N GLU A 430 21.65 -21.67 5.81
CA GLU A 430 21.35 -22.59 6.90
C GLU A 430 20.44 -21.94 7.93
N ASP A 431 19.61 -22.74 8.63
CA ASP A 431 18.67 -22.24 9.63
C ASP A 431 19.36 -21.49 10.77
N ALA A 432 20.56 -21.91 11.18
CA ALA A 432 21.33 -21.22 12.21
C ALA A 432 21.68 -19.77 11.84
N LEU A 433 21.98 -19.49 10.57
CA LEU A 433 22.23 -18.11 10.11
C LEU A 433 20.97 -17.27 10.12
N TRP A 434 19.81 -17.87 9.78
CA TRP A 434 18.52 -17.21 9.87
C TRP A 434 18.14 -16.89 11.32
N ASP A 435 18.41 -17.80 12.27
CA ASP A 435 18.15 -17.56 13.70
C ASP A 435 18.96 -16.36 14.22
N ILE A 436 20.24 -16.26 13.85
CA ILE A 436 21.08 -15.11 14.18
C ILE A 436 20.53 -13.84 13.57
N ALA A 437 20.26 -13.86 12.25
CA ALA A 437 19.77 -12.68 11.52
C ALA A 437 18.46 -12.13 12.09
N GLU A 438 17.48 -13.00 12.34
CA GLU A 438 16.17 -12.60 12.89
C GLU A 438 16.32 -12.05 14.30
N THR A 439 17.19 -12.67 15.13
CA THR A 439 17.46 -12.22 16.50
C THR A 439 18.14 -10.84 16.52
N ASP A 440 19.14 -10.61 15.66
CA ASP A 440 19.86 -9.34 15.60
C ASP A 440 18.95 -8.20 15.12
N LEU A 441 18.10 -8.44 14.11
CA LEU A 441 17.14 -7.44 13.66
C LEU A 441 16.08 -7.13 14.72
N ALA A 442 15.54 -8.15 15.41
CA ALA A 442 14.58 -7.95 16.50
C ALA A 442 15.22 -7.19 17.67
N LYS A 443 16.47 -7.52 18.01
CA LYS A 443 17.24 -6.83 19.05
C LYS A 443 17.48 -5.36 18.70
N ALA A 444 17.84 -5.05 17.45
CA ALA A 444 18.04 -3.68 17.02
C ALA A 444 16.75 -2.84 17.18
N LEU A 445 15.59 -3.40 16.87
CA LEU A 445 14.30 -2.71 17.06
C LEU A 445 14.00 -2.50 18.55
N THR A 446 14.19 -3.53 19.36
CA THR A 446 13.96 -3.47 20.82
C THR A 446 14.90 -2.45 21.50
N ASP A 447 16.19 -2.46 21.16
CA ASP A 447 17.19 -1.55 21.72
C ASP A 447 16.88 -0.07 21.38
N ASN A 448 16.19 0.19 20.27
CA ASN A 448 15.72 1.53 19.88
C ASN A 448 14.31 1.86 20.40
N ASN A 449 13.68 1.03 21.23
CA ASN A 449 12.31 1.17 21.73
C ASN A 449 11.27 1.33 20.61
N ILE A 450 11.44 0.58 19.53
CA ILE A 450 10.53 0.57 18.37
C ILE A 450 9.56 -0.60 18.54
N GLU A 451 8.27 -0.29 18.55
CA GLU A 451 7.21 -1.31 18.47
C GLU A 451 7.18 -1.89 17.06
N PHE A 452 7.11 -3.21 16.95
CA PHE A 452 7.06 -3.89 15.65
C PHE A 452 6.23 -5.17 15.70
N GLU A 453 5.75 -5.57 14.52
CA GLU A 453 5.00 -6.80 14.30
C GLU A 453 5.84 -7.81 13.54
N TYR A 454 5.76 -9.10 13.93
CA TYR A 454 6.35 -10.17 13.13
C TYR A 454 5.46 -10.50 11.92
N GLN A 455 6.09 -10.68 10.76
CA GLN A 455 5.46 -11.21 9.54
C GLN A 455 6.14 -12.52 9.13
N PRO A 456 5.68 -13.66 9.64
CA PRO A 456 6.26 -14.95 9.31
C PRO A 456 6.13 -15.29 7.82
N GLY A 457 7.24 -15.70 7.20
CA GLY A 457 7.26 -16.13 5.81
C GLY A 457 7.44 -15.02 4.77
N GLU A 458 7.42 -13.74 5.17
CA GLU A 458 7.47 -12.59 4.23
C GLU A 458 8.89 -12.05 4.00
N GLY A 459 9.92 -12.68 4.57
CA GLY A 459 11.33 -12.35 4.34
C GLY A 459 11.75 -12.57 2.88
N ALA A 460 12.87 -11.95 2.47
CA ALA A 460 13.46 -12.26 1.18
C ALA A 460 14.06 -13.67 1.18
N PHE A 461 14.20 -14.28 0.01
CA PHE A 461 14.76 -15.65 -0.08
C PHE A 461 16.21 -15.76 0.45
N TYR A 462 16.91 -14.64 0.60
CA TYR A 462 18.31 -14.55 1.06
C TYR A 462 18.48 -13.96 2.47
N GLY A 463 17.44 -13.43 3.10
CA GLY A 463 17.52 -12.92 4.46
C GLY A 463 16.24 -12.27 4.99
N PRO A 464 16.12 -12.15 6.34
CA PRO A 464 15.03 -11.43 6.97
C PRO A 464 15.15 -9.92 6.76
N LYS A 465 14.03 -9.20 6.93
CA LYS A 465 13.99 -7.76 6.68
C LYS A 465 13.15 -7.00 7.71
N ILE A 466 13.61 -5.82 8.08
CA ILE A 466 12.79 -4.79 8.73
C ILE A 466 12.13 -3.97 7.62
N GLU A 467 10.84 -3.76 7.72
CA GLU A 467 10.04 -2.96 6.79
C GLU A 467 9.43 -1.76 7.51
N PHE A 468 9.58 -0.58 6.91
CA PHE A 468 9.01 0.66 7.41
C PHE A 468 7.85 1.08 6.50
N THR A 469 6.65 1.08 7.07
CA THR A 469 5.42 1.46 6.39
C THR A 469 4.98 2.84 6.87
N LEU A 470 4.94 3.79 5.94
CA LEU A 470 4.42 5.13 6.17
C LEU A 470 2.90 5.13 6.01
N TYR A 471 2.24 5.91 6.84
CA TYR A 471 0.82 6.22 6.66
C TYR A 471 0.68 7.67 6.21
N ASP A 472 -0.03 7.87 5.11
CA ASP A 472 -0.32 9.21 4.59
C ASP A 472 -1.50 9.86 5.34
N CYS A 473 -1.79 11.11 5.00
CA CYS A 473 -2.89 11.89 5.59
C CYS A 473 -4.30 11.29 5.36
N LEU A 474 -4.41 10.23 4.59
CA LEU A 474 -5.64 9.49 4.32
C LEU A 474 -5.63 8.10 4.97
N ASP A 475 -4.69 7.82 5.89
CA ASP A 475 -4.47 6.52 6.53
C ASP A 475 -4.19 5.37 5.55
N ARG A 476 -3.59 5.66 4.37
CA ARG A 476 -3.15 4.62 3.45
C ARG A 476 -1.71 4.22 3.76
N ALA A 477 -1.47 2.92 3.80
CA ALA A 477 -0.18 2.32 4.11
C ALA A 477 0.74 2.27 2.87
N TRP A 478 1.98 2.75 3.02
CA TRP A 478 3.01 2.77 1.98
C TRP A 478 4.31 2.19 2.51
N GLN A 479 4.63 0.97 2.13
CA GLN A 479 5.93 0.38 2.43
C GLN A 479 7.01 1.10 1.61
N CYS A 480 7.97 1.74 2.29
CA CYS A 480 9.06 2.50 1.68
C CYS A 480 10.42 2.00 2.14
N GLY A 481 10.77 2.21 3.40
CA GLY A 481 12.07 1.83 3.95
C GLY A 481 12.22 0.34 4.20
N THR A 482 13.42 -0.16 3.97
CA THR A 482 13.78 -1.55 4.29
C THR A 482 15.21 -1.64 4.78
N VAL A 483 15.46 -2.55 5.72
CA VAL A 483 16.80 -3.00 6.12
C VAL A 483 16.79 -4.51 6.11
N GLN A 484 17.62 -5.12 5.26
CA GLN A 484 17.68 -6.59 5.08
C GLN A 484 19.07 -7.10 5.39
N LEU A 485 19.16 -8.18 6.11
CA LEU A 485 20.43 -8.81 6.48
C LEU A 485 20.70 -10.00 5.57
N ASP A 486 21.87 -10.04 4.94
CA ASP A 486 22.26 -11.05 3.96
C ASP A 486 23.66 -11.62 4.28
N PHE A 487 23.69 -12.89 4.63
CA PHE A 487 24.93 -13.68 4.83
C PHE A 487 25.36 -14.46 3.58
N SER A 488 24.60 -14.44 2.52
CA SER A 488 24.71 -15.35 1.39
C SER A 488 25.34 -14.75 0.16
N LEU A 489 24.81 -13.62 -0.31
CA LEU A 489 25.15 -13.04 -1.62
C LEU A 489 26.63 -12.68 -1.77
N PRO A 490 27.32 -12.07 -0.76
CA PRO A 490 28.74 -11.77 -0.88
C PRO A 490 29.58 -13.02 -1.11
N GLY A 491 29.32 -14.11 -0.37
CA GLY A 491 30.01 -15.39 -0.51
C GLY A 491 29.77 -16.06 -1.85
N ARG A 492 28.53 -16.08 -2.35
CA ARG A 492 28.16 -16.63 -3.68
C ARG A 492 28.87 -15.92 -4.83
N LEU A 493 29.17 -14.64 -4.68
CA LEU A 493 29.91 -13.85 -5.64
C LEU A 493 31.42 -13.84 -5.36
N GLY A 494 31.90 -14.55 -4.32
CA GLY A 494 33.30 -14.67 -3.98
C GLY A 494 33.90 -13.39 -3.38
N ALA A 495 33.11 -12.62 -2.64
CA ALA A 495 33.59 -11.48 -1.88
C ALA A 495 34.28 -11.96 -0.59
N SER A 496 35.41 -11.36 -0.25
CA SER A 496 36.13 -11.64 1.00
C SER A 496 36.93 -10.45 1.48
N TYR A 497 37.18 -10.41 2.79
CA TYR A 497 38.10 -9.48 3.42
C TYR A 497 39.13 -10.23 4.29
N VAL A 498 40.24 -9.58 4.61
CA VAL A 498 41.26 -10.11 5.54
C VAL A 498 40.87 -9.72 6.96
N ALA A 499 40.59 -10.70 7.81
CA ALA A 499 40.27 -10.50 9.20
C ALA A 499 41.54 -10.19 10.03
N GLU A 500 41.39 -9.84 11.31
CA GLU A 500 42.48 -9.48 12.20
C GLU A 500 43.52 -10.61 12.38
N ASN A 501 43.05 -11.88 12.32
CA ASN A 501 43.90 -13.08 12.37
C ASN A 501 44.55 -13.45 11.03
N ASN A 502 44.50 -12.56 10.03
CA ASN A 502 44.96 -12.76 8.64
C ASN A 502 44.21 -13.84 7.83
N GLU A 503 43.09 -14.38 8.33
CA GLU A 503 42.24 -15.29 7.56
C GLU A 503 41.33 -14.51 6.61
N ARG A 504 40.92 -15.14 5.49
CA ARG A 504 39.91 -14.60 4.62
C ARG A 504 38.52 -14.97 5.11
N LYS A 505 37.68 -13.96 5.36
CA LYS A 505 36.28 -14.11 5.75
C LYS A 505 35.35 -13.49 4.74
N VAL A 506 34.14 -14.00 4.62
CA VAL A 506 33.06 -13.40 3.83
C VAL A 506 32.43 -12.28 4.65
N PRO A 507 32.25 -11.07 4.11
CA PRO A 507 31.56 -10.02 4.85
C PRO A 507 30.06 -10.31 4.92
N VAL A 508 29.42 -9.85 5.98
CA VAL A 508 27.98 -9.72 6.06
C VAL A 508 27.55 -8.50 5.23
N MET A 509 26.40 -8.55 4.59
CA MET A 509 25.87 -7.45 3.80
C MET A 509 24.49 -7.03 4.30
N LEU A 510 24.31 -5.75 4.54
CA LEU A 510 23.00 -5.14 4.76
C LEU A 510 22.53 -4.46 3.49
N HIS A 511 21.31 -4.75 3.05
CA HIS A 511 20.63 -3.99 2.01
C HIS A 511 19.76 -2.93 2.67
N ARG A 512 19.82 -1.69 2.22
CA ARG A 512 19.04 -0.60 2.78
C ARG A 512 18.44 0.27 1.67
N ALA A 513 17.16 0.51 1.75
CA ALA A 513 16.47 1.59 1.07
C ALA A 513 15.75 2.47 2.10
N VAL A 514 15.72 3.79 1.90
CA VAL A 514 14.96 4.73 2.76
C VAL A 514 13.64 5.08 2.08
N LEU A 515 13.69 5.61 0.86
CA LEU A 515 12.51 6.00 0.09
C LEU A 515 11.91 4.82 -0.69
N GLY A 516 12.71 3.82 -0.99
CA GLY A 516 12.42 2.67 -1.82
C GLY A 516 12.58 3.00 -3.30
N SER A 517 11.60 3.65 -3.92
CA SER A 517 11.67 4.20 -5.28
C SER A 517 11.36 5.69 -5.23
N LEU A 518 12.19 6.50 -5.90
CA LEU A 518 11.97 7.95 -5.97
C LEU A 518 10.63 8.26 -6.65
N GLU A 519 10.28 7.53 -7.71
CA GLU A 519 9.01 7.68 -8.43
C GLU A 519 7.83 7.47 -7.49
N ARG A 520 7.82 6.34 -6.77
CA ARG A 520 6.76 6.03 -5.81
C ARG A 520 6.71 7.04 -4.66
N PHE A 521 7.84 7.44 -4.13
CA PHE A 521 7.91 8.41 -3.04
C PHE A 521 7.44 9.80 -3.48
N ILE A 522 7.79 10.26 -4.70
CA ILE A 522 7.26 11.50 -5.29
C ILE A 522 5.74 11.39 -5.48
N GLY A 523 5.23 10.23 -5.90
CA GLY A 523 3.79 9.97 -5.97
C GLY A 523 3.12 10.13 -4.61
N ILE A 524 3.69 9.51 -3.55
CA ILE A 524 3.20 9.62 -2.17
C ILE A 524 3.22 11.08 -1.70
N LEU A 525 4.32 11.81 -1.88
CA LEU A 525 4.43 13.21 -1.50
C LEU A 525 3.45 14.11 -2.27
N THR A 526 3.20 13.79 -3.56
CA THR A 526 2.24 14.53 -4.38
C THR A 526 0.83 14.43 -3.80
N GLU A 527 0.45 13.24 -3.32
CA GLU A 527 -0.85 12.99 -2.70
C GLU A 527 -0.90 13.50 -1.26
N GLU A 528 0.15 13.29 -0.45
CA GLU A 528 0.28 13.78 0.92
C GLU A 528 0.09 15.30 0.98
N TYR A 529 0.86 16.02 0.19
CA TYR A 529 0.78 17.48 0.14
C TYR A 529 -0.33 18.00 -0.78
N ALA A 530 -1.11 17.14 -1.45
CA ALA A 530 -2.04 17.53 -2.50
C ALA A 530 -1.37 18.46 -3.55
N GLY A 531 -0.08 18.25 -3.83
CA GLY A 531 0.77 19.07 -4.69
C GLY A 531 1.24 20.40 -4.08
N PHE A 532 0.89 20.72 -2.85
CA PHE A 532 1.41 21.89 -2.11
C PHE A 532 2.76 21.58 -1.47
N PHE A 533 3.73 21.16 -2.27
CA PHE A 533 5.06 20.79 -1.80
C PHE A 533 5.67 21.82 -0.84
N PRO A 534 6.47 21.41 0.15
CA PRO A 534 7.28 22.34 0.96
C PRO A 534 8.10 23.26 0.06
N THR A 535 8.39 24.47 0.52
CA THR A 535 9.08 25.48 -0.32
C THR A 535 10.39 24.96 -0.89
N TRP A 536 11.18 24.23 -0.09
CA TRP A 536 12.46 23.70 -0.54
C TRP A 536 12.33 22.66 -1.67
N LEU A 537 11.23 21.93 -1.72
CA LEU A 537 10.96 20.89 -2.72
C LEU A 537 10.14 21.42 -3.91
N ALA A 538 9.48 22.58 -3.78
CA ALA A 538 8.66 23.15 -4.84
C ALA A 538 9.47 23.45 -6.10
N PRO A 539 9.03 23.00 -7.30
CA PRO A 539 9.80 23.20 -8.56
C PRO A 539 9.99 24.68 -8.90
N GLN A 540 9.00 25.50 -8.60
CA GLN A 540 9.07 26.95 -8.62
C GLN A 540 8.72 27.47 -7.23
N GLN A 541 9.69 28.13 -6.56
CA GLN A 541 9.53 28.61 -5.18
C GLN A 541 8.89 30.00 -5.15
N VAL A 542 9.26 30.82 -6.11
CA VAL A 542 8.86 32.22 -6.20
C VAL A 542 8.47 32.58 -7.63
N VAL A 543 7.41 33.37 -7.76
CA VAL A 543 7.12 34.11 -8.99
C VAL A 543 7.10 35.59 -8.70
N VAL A 544 7.79 36.39 -9.54
CA VAL A 544 7.78 37.85 -9.46
C VAL A 544 6.99 38.38 -10.64
N MET A 545 5.99 39.22 -10.35
CA MET A 545 4.99 39.68 -11.31
C MET A 545 4.97 41.20 -11.37
N ASN A 546 4.97 41.78 -12.56
CA ASN A 546 4.68 43.19 -12.77
C ASN A 546 3.17 43.44 -12.85
N ILE A 547 2.76 44.67 -12.50
CA ILE A 547 1.39 45.16 -12.71
C ILE A 547 1.26 45.75 -14.12
N THR A 548 2.27 46.52 -14.55
CA THR A 548 2.38 47.10 -15.90
C THR A 548 3.79 46.86 -16.45
N ASP A 549 4.00 47.12 -17.73
CA ASP A 549 5.32 46.92 -18.40
C ASP A 549 6.42 47.79 -17.80
N GLY A 550 6.08 48.93 -17.18
CA GLY A 550 7.06 49.84 -16.56
C GLY A 550 7.88 49.24 -15.41
N GLN A 551 7.42 48.13 -14.80
CA GLN A 551 8.16 47.45 -13.73
C GLN A 551 8.99 46.25 -14.23
N ALA A 552 9.02 45.98 -15.53
CA ALA A 552 9.66 44.77 -16.09
C ALA A 552 11.15 44.64 -15.72
N ASP A 553 11.92 45.73 -15.85
CA ASP A 553 13.35 45.73 -15.49
C ASP A 553 13.60 45.46 -14.02
N TYR A 554 12.75 46.03 -13.14
CA TYR A 554 12.81 45.78 -11.71
C TYR A 554 12.50 44.31 -11.38
N VAL A 555 11.47 43.74 -11.99
CA VAL A 555 11.11 42.31 -11.82
C VAL A 555 12.25 41.40 -12.30
N GLN A 556 12.85 41.67 -13.46
CA GLN A 556 13.98 40.88 -13.97
C GLN A 556 15.21 40.96 -13.06
N LYS A 557 15.52 42.14 -12.54
CA LYS A 557 16.59 42.34 -11.56
C LYS A 557 16.35 41.47 -10.31
N LEU A 558 15.14 41.53 -9.72
CA LEU A 558 14.79 40.75 -8.54
C LEU A 558 14.86 39.24 -8.78
N VAL A 559 14.35 38.79 -9.91
CA VAL A 559 14.44 37.37 -10.28
C VAL A 559 15.89 36.93 -10.36
N LYS A 560 16.76 37.74 -10.95
CA LYS A 560 18.20 37.44 -11.03
C LYS A 560 18.82 37.35 -9.62
N GLU A 561 18.54 38.30 -8.75
CA GLU A 561 19.06 38.30 -7.37
C GLU A 561 18.58 37.05 -6.59
N LEU A 562 17.31 36.67 -6.73
CA LEU A 562 16.77 35.44 -6.12
C LEU A 562 17.43 34.18 -6.69
N GLN A 563 17.67 34.13 -8.01
CA GLN A 563 18.33 32.99 -8.65
C GLN A 563 19.81 32.89 -8.22
N ASP A 564 20.50 34.02 -8.10
CA ASP A 564 21.90 34.05 -7.62
C ASP A 564 22.00 33.60 -6.15
N ALA A 565 20.94 33.81 -5.37
CA ALA A 565 20.79 33.25 -4.01
C ALA A 565 20.34 31.78 -3.96
N GLY A 566 20.25 31.10 -5.12
CA GLY A 566 19.86 29.69 -5.21
C GLY A 566 18.35 29.43 -5.14
N ILE A 567 17.51 30.46 -5.23
CA ILE A 567 16.04 30.32 -5.18
C ILE A 567 15.50 30.11 -6.60
N ARG A 568 14.64 29.12 -6.79
CA ARG A 568 13.97 28.84 -8.06
C ARG A 568 12.86 29.86 -8.33
N ALA A 569 13.26 31.04 -8.80
CA ALA A 569 12.39 32.16 -9.13
C ALA A 569 12.16 32.29 -10.63
N LYS A 570 10.94 32.70 -11.03
CA LYS A 570 10.57 33.03 -12.42
C LYS A 570 9.88 34.39 -12.47
N ALA A 571 10.08 35.12 -13.58
CA ALA A 571 9.32 36.34 -13.87
C ALA A 571 8.01 36.00 -14.58
N ASP A 572 6.93 36.71 -14.29
CA ASP A 572 5.72 36.74 -15.10
C ASP A 572 5.47 38.17 -15.59
N LEU A 573 5.98 38.46 -16.77
CA LEU A 573 5.92 39.77 -17.42
C LEU A 573 4.78 39.88 -18.44
N ARG A 574 3.88 38.89 -18.51
CA ARG A 574 2.78 38.90 -19.47
C ARG A 574 1.87 40.13 -19.24
N ASN A 575 1.39 40.68 -20.34
CA ASN A 575 0.43 41.79 -20.29
C ASN A 575 -0.98 41.26 -19.93
N GLU A 576 -1.13 40.84 -18.66
CA GLU A 576 -2.35 40.29 -18.10
C GLU A 576 -2.69 40.99 -16.76
N LYS A 577 -3.97 41.02 -16.41
CA LYS A 577 -4.43 41.57 -15.13
C LYS A 577 -3.75 40.82 -13.97
N ILE A 578 -3.22 41.56 -13.01
CA ILE A 578 -2.52 40.98 -11.85
C ILE A 578 -3.35 39.91 -11.11
N GLY A 579 -4.66 40.10 -11.00
CA GLY A 579 -5.56 39.10 -10.39
C GLY A 579 -5.61 37.78 -11.19
N PHE A 580 -5.46 37.81 -12.52
CA PHE A 580 -5.38 36.62 -13.35
C PHE A 580 -4.05 35.90 -13.12
N LYS A 581 -2.92 36.63 -13.13
CA LYS A 581 -1.58 36.07 -12.83
C LYS A 581 -1.56 35.39 -11.45
N ILE A 582 -2.06 36.08 -10.41
CA ILE A 582 -2.14 35.53 -9.05
C ILE A 582 -2.96 34.23 -9.04
N ARG A 583 -4.12 34.21 -9.69
CA ARG A 583 -4.96 33.01 -9.74
C ARG A 583 -4.24 31.84 -10.42
N GLU A 584 -3.59 32.08 -11.54
CA GLU A 584 -2.86 31.04 -12.29
C GLU A 584 -1.71 30.46 -11.45
N HIS A 585 -0.88 31.30 -10.82
CA HIS A 585 0.21 30.85 -9.96
C HIS A 585 -0.27 30.19 -8.67
N THR A 586 -1.43 30.58 -8.15
CA THR A 586 -2.10 29.88 -7.05
C THR A 586 -2.53 28.47 -7.46
N LEU A 587 -3.08 28.28 -8.67
CA LEU A 587 -3.45 26.97 -9.22
C LEU A 587 -2.21 26.10 -9.48
N ARG A 588 -1.09 26.71 -9.88
CA ARG A 588 0.22 26.06 -9.99
C ARG A 588 0.90 25.82 -8.63
N ARG A 589 0.26 26.26 -7.53
CA ARG A 589 0.71 26.05 -6.14
C ARG A 589 2.10 26.63 -5.84
N VAL A 590 2.47 27.71 -6.51
CA VAL A 590 3.73 28.43 -6.27
C VAL A 590 3.71 28.98 -4.83
N PRO A 591 4.71 28.66 -3.97
CA PRO A 591 4.72 29.05 -2.56
C PRO A 591 4.58 30.54 -2.31
N TYR A 592 5.37 31.35 -3.04
CA TYR A 592 5.39 32.80 -2.88
C TYR A 592 5.20 33.54 -4.20
N MET A 593 4.33 34.52 -4.17
CA MET A 593 4.03 35.41 -5.28
C MET A 593 4.44 36.83 -4.87
N LEU A 594 5.39 37.42 -5.60
CA LEU A 594 5.88 38.78 -5.38
C LEU A 594 5.25 39.68 -6.43
N VAL A 595 4.54 40.70 -5.99
CA VAL A 595 3.88 41.68 -6.87
C VAL A 595 4.66 42.98 -6.84
N CYS A 596 5.00 43.51 -8.00
CA CYS A 596 5.73 44.77 -8.19
C CYS A 596 4.87 45.75 -8.96
N GLY A 597 4.46 46.82 -8.30
CA GLY A 597 3.88 48.02 -8.88
C GLY A 597 4.82 49.20 -8.71
N ASP A 598 4.38 50.41 -9.08
CA ASP A 598 5.20 51.64 -8.99
C ASP A 598 5.68 51.90 -7.57
N LYS A 599 4.82 51.70 -6.57
CA LYS A 599 5.17 51.88 -5.14
C LYS A 599 6.25 50.92 -4.65
N GLU A 600 6.26 49.70 -5.19
CA GLU A 600 7.28 48.68 -4.88
C GLU A 600 8.60 49.06 -5.51
N VAL A 601 8.61 49.51 -6.75
CA VAL A 601 9.82 50.04 -7.45
C VAL A 601 10.42 51.21 -6.72
N GLU A 602 9.60 52.25 -6.39
CA GLU A 602 10.04 53.44 -5.67
C GLU A 602 10.64 53.14 -4.29
N SER A 603 10.06 52.17 -3.58
CA SER A 603 10.50 51.80 -2.24
C SER A 603 11.59 50.75 -2.18
N GLY A 604 11.94 50.13 -3.32
CA GLY A 604 12.87 49.02 -3.38
C GLY A 604 12.34 47.73 -2.66
N LYS A 605 11.01 47.57 -2.59
CA LYS A 605 10.36 46.45 -1.90
C LYS A 605 9.48 45.64 -2.85
N VAL A 606 8.85 44.59 -2.33
CA VAL A 606 7.86 43.76 -3.05
C VAL A 606 6.67 43.48 -2.16
N ALA A 607 5.48 43.40 -2.73
CA ALA A 607 4.30 42.91 -2.01
C ALA A 607 4.29 41.38 -2.07
N VAL A 608 4.39 40.74 -0.91
CA VAL A 608 4.53 39.27 -0.80
C VAL A 608 3.18 38.64 -0.47
N ARG A 609 2.77 37.68 -1.32
CA ARG A 609 1.58 36.88 -1.14
C ARG A 609 1.90 35.39 -1.14
N THR A 610 1.32 34.64 -0.21
CA THR A 610 1.45 33.19 -0.19
C THR A 610 0.39 32.51 -1.08
N ARG A 611 0.65 31.28 -1.52
CA ARG A 611 -0.31 30.47 -2.29
C ARG A 611 -1.63 30.17 -1.57
N ARG A 612 -1.68 30.34 -0.23
CA ARG A 612 -2.89 30.21 0.59
C ARG A 612 -3.66 31.54 0.73
N GLY A 613 -3.26 32.57 -0.01
CA GLY A 613 -3.94 33.86 -0.04
C GLY A 613 -3.58 34.82 1.10
N LYS A 614 -2.64 34.42 1.99
CA LYS A 614 -2.16 35.31 3.06
C LYS A 614 -1.25 36.38 2.44
N ASP A 615 -1.56 37.64 2.67
CA ASP A 615 -0.72 38.78 2.35
C ASP A 615 0.29 38.99 3.51
N LEU A 616 1.56 39.10 3.19
CA LEU A 616 2.66 39.28 4.13
C LEU A 616 3.18 40.73 4.12
N ASP A 617 2.44 41.65 3.53
CA ASP A 617 2.81 43.05 3.31
C ASP A 617 4.08 43.24 2.44
N ARG A 618 4.56 44.48 2.38
CA ARG A 618 5.76 44.83 1.64
C ARG A 618 7.01 44.45 2.41
N LYS A 619 7.86 43.68 1.75
CA LYS A 619 9.14 43.17 2.29
C LYS A 619 10.30 43.62 1.42
N SER A 620 11.47 43.76 2.02
CA SER A 620 12.75 43.75 1.31
C SER A 620 13.00 42.35 0.77
N VAL A 621 13.64 42.25 -0.39
CA VAL A 621 14.00 40.95 -0.99
C VAL A 621 15.35 40.46 -0.46
N VAL A 622 16.16 41.33 0.13
CA VAL A 622 17.47 41.03 0.73
C VAL A 622 17.42 41.32 2.22
#